data_9f60d334c4e6e2f8270313ba37230b36
#
_entry.id   9f60d334c4e6e2f8270313ba37230b36
#
_cell.length_a   1.000
_cell.length_b   1.000
_cell.length_c   1.000
_cell.angle_alpha   90.00
_cell.angle_beta   90.00
_cell.angle_gamma   90.00
#
_symmetry.space_group_name_H-M   'P 1'
#
loop_
_entity.id
_entity.type
_entity.pdbx_description
1 polymer ?
#
loop_
_entity_poly.entity_id
_entity_poly.type
_entity_poly.pdbx_seq_one_letter_code
_entity_poly.pdbx_strand_id
1 'polypeptide(L)'
;SQNGIFILLGTGEPEYERLMRDISYEHANFIFINGQSEDIIDSIYLESNLYFMPSLFEPCGISQMLAMRNGVLCLVHHTGGLIDTVRDGVDGFAFYGSHIDETVTNMVKAFAHCIEVFQNDRKRWGVMRRKAKAVRFSWEDSVKKYYDKLYTY
;
A
#
# COMPACT_ATOMS: atom_id res chain seq x y z
N SER A 1 16.74 -1.14 -16.60
CA SER A 1 16.73 -1.89 -15.35
C SER A 1 16.45 -0.93 -14.21
N GLN A 2 15.35 -1.08 -13.53
CA GLN A 2 15.03 -0.25 -12.36
C GLN A 2 15.69 -0.90 -11.14
N ASN A 3 16.55 -0.14 -10.44
CA ASN A 3 17.27 -0.62 -9.26
C ASN A 3 16.34 -0.63 -8.03
N GLY A 4 15.28 -1.41 -8.07
CA GLY A 4 14.33 -1.59 -6.97
C GLY A 4 14.23 -3.05 -6.58
N ILE A 5 13.96 -3.31 -5.31
CA ILE A 5 13.65 -4.64 -4.78
C ILE A 5 12.18 -4.67 -4.42
N PHE A 6 11.47 -5.70 -4.88
CA PHE A 6 10.11 -5.98 -4.47
C PHE A 6 10.14 -7.15 -3.47
N ILE A 7 9.58 -6.92 -2.29
CA ILE A 7 9.49 -7.93 -1.23
C ILE A 7 8.02 -8.29 -1.03
N LEU A 8 7.70 -9.56 -1.16
CA LEU A 8 6.41 -10.14 -0.83
C LEU A 8 6.57 -11.05 0.39
N LEU A 9 5.96 -10.67 1.51
CA LEU A 9 5.88 -11.49 2.72
C LEU A 9 4.43 -11.91 2.94
N GLY A 10 4.18 -13.20 3.01
CA GLY A 10 2.84 -13.72 3.28
C GLY A 10 2.70 -15.19 2.95
N THR A 11 1.49 -15.69 3.18
CA THR A 11 1.05 -17.04 2.83
C THR A 11 -0.20 -16.96 1.96
N GLY A 12 -0.50 -18.00 1.21
CA GLY A 12 -1.66 -18.04 0.34
C GLY A 12 -2.00 -19.44 -0.14
N GLU A 13 -2.84 -19.53 -1.14
CA GLU A 13 -3.13 -20.78 -1.82
C GLU A 13 -1.84 -21.39 -2.39
N PRO A 14 -1.66 -22.74 -2.31
CA PRO A 14 -0.41 -23.38 -2.69
C PRO A 14 0.04 -23.14 -4.14
N GLU A 15 -0.90 -22.89 -5.05
CA GLU A 15 -0.59 -22.55 -6.44
C GLU A 15 0.05 -21.16 -6.57
N TYR A 16 -0.46 -20.16 -5.83
CA TYR A 16 0.12 -18.82 -5.82
C TYR A 16 1.45 -18.78 -5.09
N GLU A 17 1.61 -19.53 -4.01
CA GLU A 17 2.91 -19.65 -3.33
C GLU A 17 3.99 -20.24 -4.25
N ARG A 18 3.64 -21.26 -5.06
CA ARG A 18 4.54 -21.81 -6.06
C ARG A 18 4.91 -20.77 -7.11
N LEU A 19 3.90 -20.09 -7.67
CA LEU A 19 4.11 -19.04 -8.67
C LEU A 19 5.04 -17.93 -8.14
N MET A 20 4.82 -17.45 -6.92
CA MET A 20 5.67 -16.41 -6.32
C MET A 20 7.10 -16.89 -6.09
N ARG A 21 7.27 -18.14 -5.72
CA ARG A 21 8.59 -18.79 -5.59
C ARG A 21 9.31 -18.87 -6.92
N ASP A 22 8.61 -19.30 -7.97
CA ASP A 22 9.18 -19.41 -9.31
C ASP A 22 9.61 -18.03 -9.83
N ILE A 23 8.77 -17.00 -9.67
CA ILE A 23 9.12 -15.61 -10.01
C ILE A 23 10.36 -15.14 -9.20
N SER A 24 10.46 -15.52 -7.93
CA SER A 24 11.62 -15.17 -7.09
C SER A 24 12.92 -15.84 -7.55
N TYR A 25 12.85 -17.02 -8.15
CA TYR A 25 14.02 -17.68 -8.76
C TYR A 25 14.42 -17.04 -10.10
N GLU A 26 13.44 -16.58 -10.89
CA GLU A 26 13.68 -15.97 -12.19
C GLU A 26 14.16 -14.52 -12.11
N HIS A 27 13.78 -13.80 -11.04
CA HIS A 27 14.00 -12.35 -10.88
C HIS A 27 14.71 -12.03 -9.57
N ALA A 28 16.00 -11.76 -9.63
CA ALA A 28 16.84 -11.45 -8.46
C ALA A 28 16.37 -10.22 -7.65
N ASN A 29 15.54 -9.36 -8.23
CA ASN A 29 14.96 -8.18 -7.56
C ASN A 29 13.54 -8.42 -7.02
N PHE A 30 13.02 -9.64 -7.09
CA PHE A 30 11.79 -10.06 -6.44
C PHE A 30 12.11 -11.07 -5.34
N ILE A 31 11.75 -10.76 -4.10
CA ILE A 31 12.00 -11.62 -2.93
C ILE A 31 10.66 -12.08 -2.38
N PHE A 32 10.43 -13.39 -2.41
CA PHE A 32 9.27 -13.99 -1.78
C PHE A 32 9.66 -14.65 -0.45
N ILE A 33 9.03 -14.23 0.63
CA ILE A 33 9.18 -14.80 1.98
C ILE A 33 7.86 -15.46 2.34
N ASN A 34 7.83 -16.79 2.23
CA ASN A 34 6.64 -17.57 2.56
C ASN A 34 6.57 -17.77 4.08
N GLY A 35 5.61 -17.10 4.72
CA GLY A 35 5.40 -17.19 6.16
C GLY A 35 4.89 -15.90 6.77
N GLN A 36 4.92 -15.89 8.10
CA GLN A 36 4.61 -14.72 8.94
C GLN A 36 5.77 -14.52 9.91
N SER A 37 6.25 -13.29 10.02
CA SER A 37 7.33 -12.95 10.96
C SER A 37 7.16 -11.51 11.41
N GLU A 38 6.84 -11.32 12.70
CA GLU A 38 6.68 -9.98 13.29
C GLU A 38 8.00 -9.19 13.23
N ASP A 39 9.13 -9.84 13.46
CA ASP A 39 10.45 -9.19 13.45
C ASP A 39 10.82 -8.61 12.09
N ILE A 40 10.39 -9.26 10.99
CA ILE A 40 10.66 -8.82 9.63
C ILE A 40 9.67 -7.73 9.20
N ILE A 41 8.42 -7.80 9.64
CA ILE A 41 7.36 -6.86 9.24
C ILE A 41 7.74 -5.42 9.62
N ASP A 42 8.21 -5.20 10.84
CA ASP A 42 8.61 -3.86 11.30
C ASP A 42 9.75 -3.29 10.45
N SER A 43 10.75 -4.12 10.14
CA SER A 43 11.86 -3.73 9.27
C SER A 43 11.37 -3.38 7.86
N ILE A 44 10.44 -4.17 7.30
CA ILE A 44 9.85 -3.88 5.99
C ILE A 44 9.13 -2.53 6.01
N TYR A 45 8.33 -2.22 7.03
CA TYR A 45 7.65 -0.92 7.13
C TYR A 45 8.62 0.25 7.32
N LEU A 46 9.73 0.07 8.04
CA LEU A 46 10.69 1.14 8.28
C LEU A 46 11.55 1.47 7.05
N GLU A 47 11.95 0.44 6.31
CA GLU A 47 12.93 0.56 5.23
C GLU A 47 12.30 0.69 3.83
N SER A 48 11.00 0.40 3.70
CA SER A 48 10.32 0.48 2.41
C SER A 48 10.11 1.92 1.94
N ASN A 49 10.12 2.10 0.64
CA ASN A 49 9.75 3.37 0.01
C ASN A 49 8.28 3.40 -0.40
N LEU A 50 7.75 2.27 -0.84
CA LEU A 50 6.38 2.11 -1.30
C LEU A 50 5.79 0.82 -0.73
N TYR A 51 4.59 0.91 -0.18
CA TYR A 51 3.77 -0.23 0.23
C TYR A 51 2.70 -0.47 -0.83
N PHE A 52 2.63 -1.67 -1.37
CA PHE A 52 1.71 -2.02 -2.44
C PHE A 52 0.57 -2.91 -1.91
N MET A 53 -0.67 -2.47 -2.07
CA MET A 53 -1.86 -3.15 -1.57
C MET A 53 -2.96 -3.25 -2.64
N PRO A 54 -2.87 -4.23 -3.55
CA PRO A 54 -3.78 -4.41 -4.67
C PRO A 54 -5.03 -5.23 -4.31
N SER A 55 -5.54 -5.13 -3.10
CA SER A 55 -6.70 -5.90 -2.63
C SER A 55 -7.91 -5.71 -3.52
N LEU A 56 -8.55 -6.78 -3.96
CA LEU A 56 -9.82 -6.70 -4.71
C LEU A 56 -10.99 -6.32 -3.81
N PHE A 57 -10.92 -6.72 -2.54
CA PHE A 57 -11.88 -6.38 -1.50
C PHE A 57 -11.14 -6.10 -0.20
N GLU A 58 -11.41 -4.95 0.41
CA GLU A 58 -10.76 -4.55 1.67
C GLU A 58 -11.74 -3.74 2.53
N PRO A 59 -12.37 -4.35 3.54
CA PRO A 59 -13.36 -3.65 4.37
C PRO A 59 -12.77 -2.49 5.16
N CYS A 60 -11.52 -2.57 5.60
CA CYS A 60 -10.84 -1.53 6.37
C CYS A 60 -9.38 -1.38 5.96
N GLY A 61 -8.58 -2.43 6.16
CA GLY A 61 -7.13 -2.43 6.05
C GLY A 61 -6.45 -1.75 7.25
N ILE A 62 -5.47 -2.44 7.83
CA ILE A 62 -4.63 -1.89 8.90
C ILE A 62 -3.21 -1.65 8.38
N SER A 63 -2.75 -2.50 7.49
CA SER A 63 -1.37 -2.52 6.99
C SER A 63 -0.98 -1.22 6.28
N GLN A 64 -1.87 -0.60 5.48
CA GLN A 64 -1.61 0.71 4.88
C GLN A 64 -1.50 1.81 5.95
N MET A 65 -2.30 1.73 7.03
CA MET A 65 -2.21 2.71 8.13
C MET A 65 -0.87 2.61 8.84
N LEU A 66 -0.36 1.38 9.05
CA LEU A 66 0.96 1.13 9.63
C LEU A 66 2.07 1.64 8.72
N ALA A 67 1.99 1.37 7.41
CA ALA A 67 2.92 1.89 6.43
C ALA A 67 2.95 3.43 6.45
N MET A 68 1.79 4.09 6.37
CA MET A 68 1.66 5.54 6.41
C MET A 68 2.22 6.13 7.70
N ARG A 69 1.96 5.51 8.86
CA ARG A 69 2.50 5.93 10.16
C ARG A 69 4.03 5.96 10.16
N ASN A 70 4.67 5.03 9.45
CA ASN A 70 6.12 4.97 9.28
C ASN A 70 6.62 5.91 8.16
N GLY A 71 5.72 6.62 7.48
CA GLY A 71 6.05 7.52 6.39
C GLY A 71 6.35 6.79 5.08
N VAL A 72 5.84 5.57 4.93
CA VAL A 72 5.87 4.83 3.67
C VAL A 72 4.64 5.23 2.86
N LEU A 73 4.82 5.58 1.59
CA LEU A 73 3.69 5.85 0.71
C LEU A 73 3.02 4.54 0.30
N CYS A 74 1.71 4.56 0.22
CA CYS A 74 0.93 3.41 -0.23
C CYS A 74 0.49 3.60 -1.68
N LEU A 75 0.56 2.52 -2.47
CA LEU A 75 -0.17 2.37 -3.72
C LEU A 75 -1.25 1.33 -3.49
N VAL A 76 -2.51 1.75 -3.56
CA VAL A 76 -3.65 0.90 -3.20
C VAL A 76 -4.65 0.77 -4.34
N HIS A 77 -5.35 -0.37 -4.41
CA HIS A 77 -6.59 -0.44 -5.15
C HIS A 77 -7.65 0.38 -4.40
N HIS A 78 -8.28 1.33 -5.09
CA HIS A 78 -9.24 2.26 -4.49
C HIS A 78 -10.60 1.58 -4.25
N THR A 79 -10.63 0.68 -3.24
CA THR A 79 -11.79 -0.14 -2.86
C THR A 79 -11.98 -0.14 -1.35
N GLY A 80 -13.23 -0.26 -0.90
CA GLY A 80 -13.60 -0.36 0.52
C GLY A 80 -12.93 0.70 1.39
N GLY A 81 -12.37 0.31 2.53
CA GLY A 81 -11.70 1.21 3.48
C GLY A 81 -10.43 1.89 2.97
N LEU A 82 -9.87 1.41 1.84
CA LEU A 82 -8.71 2.06 1.22
C LEU A 82 -9.08 3.41 0.61
N ILE A 83 -10.34 3.60 0.19
CA ILE A 83 -10.88 4.88 -0.31
C ILE A 83 -10.83 5.95 0.80
N ASP A 84 -11.11 5.55 2.03
CA ASP A 84 -11.21 6.46 3.17
C ASP A 84 -9.85 6.79 3.80
N THR A 85 -8.85 5.94 3.56
CA THR A 85 -7.56 6.00 4.25
C THR A 85 -6.42 6.56 3.43
N VAL A 86 -6.43 6.36 2.09
CA VAL A 86 -5.35 6.80 1.19
C VAL A 86 -5.90 7.77 0.15
N ARG A 87 -5.37 8.99 0.12
CA ARG A 87 -5.77 10.03 -0.82
C ARG A 87 -4.77 10.12 -1.96
N ASP A 88 -5.23 9.80 -3.17
CA ASP A 88 -4.39 9.79 -4.37
C ASP A 88 -3.70 11.13 -4.61
N GLY A 89 -2.40 11.10 -4.89
CA GLY A 89 -1.56 12.28 -5.14
C GLY A 89 -1.33 13.18 -3.94
N VAL A 90 -1.88 12.87 -2.75
CA VAL A 90 -1.78 13.68 -1.53
C VAL A 90 -0.91 13.00 -0.47
N ASP A 91 -1.25 11.80 -0.06
CA ASP A 91 -0.54 11.01 0.95
C ASP A 91 -0.32 9.56 0.54
N GLY A 92 -0.64 9.23 -0.70
CA GLY A 92 -0.40 7.96 -1.35
C GLY A 92 -0.79 8.02 -2.81
N PHE A 93 -0.88 6.86 -3.42
CA PHE A 93 -1.31 6.64 -4.79
C PHE A 93 -2.45 5.61 -4.81
N ALA A 94 -3.37 5.78 -5.75
CA ALA A 94 -4.47 4.85 -5.91
C ALA A 94 -4.69 4.52 -7.39
N PHE A 95 -5.23 3.34 -7.63
CA PHE A 95 -5.71 2.93 -8.94
C PHE A 95 -7.12 2.34 -8.82
N TYR A 96 -7.85 2.37 -9.91
CA TYR A 96 -9.21 1.88 -9.99
C TYR A 96 -9.47 1.32 -11.40
N GLY A 97 -10.41 0.39 -11.51
CA GLY A 97 -10.93 -0.11 -12.78
C GLY A 97 -12.34 -0.64 -12.61
N SER A 98 -13.16 -0.52 -13.64
CA SER A 98 -14.56 -0.99 -13.67
C SER A 98 -14.66 -2.51 -13.78
N HIS A 99 -13.61 -3.16 -14.27
CA HIS A 99 -13.47 -4.60 -14.42
C HIS A 99 -11.98 -5.00 -14.28
N ILE A 100 -11.73 -6.29 -14.13
CA ILE A 100 -10.40 -6.80 -13.77
C ILE A 100 -9.28 -6.38 -14.73
N ASP A 101 -9.50 -6.43 -16.03
CA ASP A 101 -8.48 -6.09 -17.04
C ASP A 101 -8.10 -4.61 -17.00
N GLU A 102 -9.10 -3.74 -16.81
CA GLU A 102 -8.86 -2.31 -16.61
C GLU A 102 -8.13 -2.05 -15.30
N THR A 103 -8.55 -2.73 -14.22
CA THR A 103 -7.91 -2.63 -12.91
C THR A 103 -6.43 -3.01 -12.99
N VAL A 104 -6.09 -4.12 -13.64
CA VAL A 104 -4.70 -4.56 -13.85
C VAL A 104 -3.92 -3.55 -14.68
N THR A 105 -4.52 -3.06 -15.77
CA THR A 105 -3.89 -2.06 -16.63
C THR A 105 -3.57 -0.77 -15.85
N ASN A 106 -4.53 -0.28 -15.08
CA ASN A 106 -4.38 0.94 -14.29
C ASN A 106 -3.43 0.74 -13.10
N MET A 107 -3.41 -0.45 -12.50
CA MET A 107 -2.44 -0.83 -11.48
C MET A 107 -1.00 -0.71 -11.98
N VAL A 108 -0.70 -1.27 -13.16
CA VAL A 108 0.63 -1.21 -13.76
C VAL A 108 1.03 0.24 -14.08
N LYS A 109 0.12 1.04 -14.63
CA LYS A 109 0.36 2.46 -14.90
C LYS A 109 0.63 3.26 -13.62
N ALA A 110 -0.18 3.03 -12.59
CA ALA A 110 -0.01 3.70 -11.30
C ALA A 110 1.31 3.32 -10.62
N PHE A 111 1.70 2.04 -10.69
CA PHE A 111 3.00 1.59 -10.19
C PHE A 111 4.16 2.27 -10.93
N ALA A 112 4.11 2.32 -12.26
CA ALA A 112 5.11 3.04 -13.07
C ALA A 112 5.18 4.52 -12.69
N HIS A 113 4.03 5.17 -12.49
CA HIS A 113 3.98 6.57 -12.05
C HIS A 113 4.58 6.77 -10.64
N CYS A 114 4.35 5.85 -9.70
CA CYS A 114 5.00 5.92 -8.38
C CYS A 114 6.53 5.92 -8.51
N ILE A 115 7.06 5.04 -9.35
CA ILE A 115 8.51 4.96 -9.58
C ILE A 115 9.03 6.23 -10.26
N GLU A 116 8.32 6.76 -11.24
CA GLU A 116 8.67 8.02 -11.91
C GLU A 116 8.75 9.17 -10.90
N VAL A 117 7.73 9.35 -10.06
CA VAL A 117 7.74 10.39 -9.02
C VAL A 117 8.87 10.16 -8.01
N PHE A 118 9.10 8.91 -7.60
CA PHE A 118 10.21 8.57 -6.71
C PHE A 118 11.57 8.92 -7.28
N GLN A 119 11.81 8.68 -8.57
CA GLN A 119 13.08 8.92 -9.22
C GLN A 119 13.29 10.38 -9.60
N ASN A 120 12.26 11.04 -10.13
CA ASN A 120 12.38 12.31 -10.83
C ASN A 120 11.82 13.51 -10.03
N ASP A 121 10.97 13.28 -9.01
CA ASP A 121 10.40 14.34 -8.17
C ASP A 121 10.51 14.01 -6.67
N ARG A 122 11.72 13.97 -6.19
CA ARG A 122 12.03 13.73 -4.77
C ARG A 122 11.40 14.73 -3.82
N LYS A 123 11.17 15.96 -4.28
CA LYS A 123 10.51 17.00 -3.49
C LYS A 123 9.03 16.65 -3.25
N ARG A 124 8.31 16.30 -4.33
CA ARG A 124 6.91 15.85 -4.25
C ARG A 124 6.82 14.60 -3.39
N TRP A 125 7.66 13.60 -3.63
CA TRP A 125 7.72 12.37 -2.83
C TRP A 125 7.87 12.66 -1.34
N GLY A 126 8.81 13.53 -0.97
CA GLY A 126 9.06 13.94 0.41
C GLY A 126 7.89 14.69 1.05
N VAL A 127 7.17 15.52 0.27
CA VAL A 127 5.95 16.20 0.74
C VAL A 127 4.84 15.17 1.02
N MET A 128 4.61 14.25 0.10
CA MET A 128 3.59 13.20 0.27
C MET A 128 3.90 12.31 1.48
N ARG A 129 5.15 11.89 1.66
CA ARG A 129 5.60 11.12 2.83
C ARG A 129 5.30 11.82 4.16
N ARG A 130 5.57 13.13 4.26
CA ARG A 130 5.24 13.91 5.47
C ARG A 130 3.75 13.97 5.72
N LYS A 131 2.94 14.12 4.67
CA LYS A 131 1.49 14.10 4.79
C LYS A 131 0.98 12.74 5.24
N ALA A 132 1.45 11.64 4.64
CA ALA A 132 1.12 10.28 5.05
C ALA A 132 1.45 10.07 6.54
N LYS A 133 2.67 10.41 6.94
CA LYS A 133 3.12 10.28 8.33
C LYS A 133 2.31 11.12 9.32
N ALA A 134 1.67 12.20 8.88
CA ALA A 134 0.86 13.08 9.72
C ALA A 134 -0.59 12.60 9.89
N VAL A 135 -1.07 11.68 9.05
CA VAL A 135 -2.42 11.11 9.18
C VAL A 135 -2.52 10.34 10.50
N ARG A 136 -3.64 10.49 11.18
CA ARG A 136 -3.96 9.72 12.38
C ARG A 136 -5.29 9.04 12.21
N PHE A 137 -5.32 7.78 12.60
CA PHE A 137 -6.51 6.93 12.63
C PHE A 137 -6.77 6.60 14.10
N SER A 138 -7.29 7.59 14.86
CA SER A 138 -7.51 7.44 16.29
C SER A 138 -8.93 7.00 16.61
N TRP A 139 -9.08 6.31 17.73
CA TRP A 139 -10.40 5.98 18.25
C TRP A 139 -11.15 7.22 18.69
N GLU A 140 -10.47 8.22 19.23
CA GLU A 140 -11.05 9.50 19.67
C GLU A 140 -11.76 10.19 18.52
N ASP A 141 -11.10 10.32 17.35
CA ASP A 141 -11.68 10.91 16.15
C ASP A 141 -12.86 10.09 15.62
N SER A 142 -12.75 8.77 15.67
CA SER A 142 -13.83 7.87 15.24
C SER A 142 -15.04 7.98 16.16
N VAL A 143 -14.86 7.92 17.48
CA VAL A 143 -15.92 8.07 18.47
C VAL A 143 -16.60 9.44 18.32
N LYS A 144 -15.83 10.51 18.15
CA LYS A 144 -16.38 11.84 17.93
C LYS A 144 -17.27 11.88 16.68
N LYS A 145 -16.82 11.32 15.56
CA LYS A 145 -17.61 11.24 14.32
C LYS A 145 -18.91 10.44 14.51
N TYR A 146 -18.86 9.32 15.24
CA TYR A 146 -20.05 8.55 15.59
C TYR A 146 -21.00 9.37 16.45
N TYR A 147 -20.49 10.02 17.49
CA TYR A 147 -21.29 10.87 18.38
C TYR A 147 -21.98 11.99 17.60
N ASP A 148 -21.19 12.77 16.83
CA ASP A 148 -21.70 13.92 16.08
C ASP A 148 -22.72 13.54 14.98
N LYS A 149 -22.59 12.35 14.39
CA LYS A 149 -23.45 11.93 13.28
C LYS A 149 -24.69 11.11 13.70
N LEU A 150 -24.60 10.40 14.80
CA LEU A 150 -25.66 9.43 15.18
C LEU A 150 -26.38 9.80 16.47
N TYR A 151 -25.76 10.56 17.37
CA TYR A 151 -26.30 10.83 18.71
C TYR A 151 -26.62 12.29 18.98
N THR A 152 -26.21 13.23 18.14
CA THR A 152 -26.66 14.63 18.22
C THR A 152 -27.88 14.82 17.29
N TYR A 153 -29.05 14.82 17.90
CA TYR A 153 -30.29 15.31 17.31
C TYR A 153 -30.59 16.72 17.81
#